data_4cd356d6017aa33923e2476f73598dd1
#
_entry.id   4cd356d6017aa33923e2476f73598dd1
#
_cell.length_a   1.000
_cell.length_b   1.000
_cell.length_c   1.000
_cell.angle_alpha   90.00
_cell.angle_beta   90.00
_cell.angle_gamma   90.00
#
_symmetry.space_group_name_H-M   'P 1'
#
loop_
_entity.id
_entity.type
_entity.pdbx_description
1 polymer ?
#
loop_
_entity_poly.entity_id
_entity_poly.type
_entity_poly.pdbx_seq_one_letter_code
_entity_poly.pdbx_strand_id
1 'polypeptide(L)'
;MLDTSNVFLTGVALEALSEWSSTLKTFQQKLGKHFARSEARLAAFNYIQALLSSVERKNGWQMAEQVGYSNPYRLQHLLGRAQWDADAVCAEIRQYAVEHLNSQKDILAIDETGFLKQGEQSVGVQVQYYGTTGHLENCQVGVFMSYRAHLISC
;
A
#
# COMPACT_ATOMS: atom_id res chain seq x y z
N MET A 1 11.36 -26.87 -34.98
CA MET A 1 10.49 -27.46 -33.94
C MET A 1 10.30 -26.36 -32.92
N LEU A 2 9.18 -25.65 -32.97
CA LEU A 2 8.91 -24.52 -32.02
C LEU A 2 8.62 -25.15 -30.64
N ASP A 3 9.34 -24.69 -29.64
CA ASP A 3 9.22 -25.16 -28.24
C ASP A 3 7.83 -24.80 -27.71
N THR A 4 6.93 -25.77 -27.72
CA THR A 4 5.54 -25.65 -27.25
C THR A 4 5.46 -25.28 -25.75
N SER A 5 6.49 -25.55 -24.97
CA SER A 5 6.56 -25.21 -23.55
C SER A 5 6.61 -23.69 -23.32
N ASN A 6 7.31 -22.98 -24.19
CA ASN A 6 7.47 -21.52 -24.10
C ASN A 6 6.19 -20.77 -24.50
N VAL A 7 5.42 -21.32 -25.43
CA VAL A 7 4.11 -20.75 -25.85
C VAL A 7 3.06 -20.95 -24.76
N PHE A 8 3.07 -22.09 -24.07
CA PHE A 8 2.14 -22.37 -22.98
C PHE A 8 2.41 -21.47 -21.76
N LEU A 9 3.67 -21.29 -21.37
CA LEU A 9 4.07 -20.39 -20.28
C LEU A 9 3.71 -18.93 -20.56
N THR A 10 3.86 -18.48 -21.81
CA THR A 10 3.45 -17.12 -22.22
C THR A 10 1.94 -16.94 -22.21
N GLY A 11 1.17 -17.95 -22.58
CA GLY A 11 -0.30 -17.94 -22.53
C GLY A 11 -0.82 -17.80 -21.09
N VAL A 12 -0.34 -18.63 -20.16
CA VAL A 12 -0.71 -18.59 -18.76
C VAL A 12 -0.31 -17.27 -18.11
N ALA A 13 0.86 -16.72 -18.45
CA ALA A 13 1.30 -15.43 -17.93
C ALA A 13 0.41 -14.26 -18.45
N LEU A 14 -0.05 -14.31 -19.70
CA LEU A 14 -0.93 -13.29 -20.26
C LEU A 14 -2.33 -13.34 -19.62
N GLU A 15 -2.87 -14.53 -19.37
CA GLU A 15 -4.15 -14.70 -18.68
C GLU A 15 -4.07 -14.17 -17.25
N ALA A 16 -3.03 -14.51 -16.50
CA ALA A 16 -2.79 -14.02 -15.15
C ALA A 16 -2.65 -12.48 -15.11
N LEU A 17 -1.93 -11.88 -16.04
CA LEU A 17 -1.81 -10.42 -16.16
C LEU A 17 -3.16 -9.75 -16.49
N SER A 18 -3.97 -10.37 -17.34
CA SER A 18 -5.31 -9.87 -17.68
C SER A 18 -6.23 -9.91 -16.45
N GLU A 19 -6.23 -11.00 -15.69
CA GLU A 19 -6.99 -11.15 -14.46
C GLU A 19 -6.54 -10.15 -13.40
N TRP A 20 -5.25 -9.97 -13.24
CA TRP A 20 -4.65 -8.98 -12.33
C TRP A 20 -5.07 -7.54 -12.68
N SER A 21 -5.02 -7.21 -13.97
CA SER A 21 -5.44 -5.90 -14.47
C SER A 21 -6.92 -5.65 -14.20
N SER A 22 -7.76 -6.66 -14.43
CA SER A 22 -9.20 -6.60 -14.15
C SER A 22 -9.50 -6.39 -12.67
N THR A 23 -8.83 -7.16 -11.82
CA THR A 23 -8.97 -7.08 -10.35
C THR A 23 -8.55 -5.71 -9.84
N LEU A 24 -7.39 -5.20 -10.28
CA LEU A 24 -6.92 -3.87 -9.92
C LEU A 24 -7.92 -2.77 -10.35
N LYS A 25 -8.47 -2.88 -11.55
CA LYS A 25 -9.46 -1.93 -12.06
C LYS A 25 -10.74 -1.96 -11.24
N THR A 26 -11.21 -3.12 -10.85
CA THR A 26 -12.39 -3.28 -9.99
C THR A 26 -12.14 -2.67 -8.60
N PHE A 27 -10.98 -2.94 -8.02
CA PHE A 27 -10.57 -2.35 -6.75
C PHE A 27 -10.48 -0.81 -6.83
N GLN A 28 -9.89 -0.27 -7.89
CA GLN A 28 -9.83 1.17 -8.12
C GLN A 28 -11.24 1.80 -8.23
N GLN A 29 -12.19 1.11 -8.85
CA GLN A 29 -13.57 1.56 -8.92
C GLN A 29 -14.25 1.60 -7.54
N LYS A 30 -14.02 0.59 -6.71
CA LYS A 30 -14.53 0.55 -5.33
C LYS A 30 -13.95 1.73 -4.51
N LEU A 31 -12.64 1.89 -4.50
CA LEU A 31 -11.97 3.01 -3.82
C LEU A 31 -12.41 4.38 -4.36
N GLY A 32 -12.65 4.48 -5.65
CA GLY A 32 -13.01 5.74 -6.31
C GLY A 32 -14.27 6.41 -5.78
N LYS A 33 -15.17 5.66 -5.14
CA LYS A 33 -16.39 6.16 -4.55
C LYS A 33 -16.16 7.09 -3.34
N HIS A 34 -15.01 6.94 -2.67
CA HIS A 34 -14.62 7.69 -1.48
C HIS A 34 -13.90 9.01 -1.78
N PHE A 35 -13.77 9.35 -3.07
CA PHE A 35 -13.17 10.60 -3.55
C PHE A 35 -14.21 11.44 -4.27
N ALA A 36 -14.60 12.55 -3.68
CA ALA A 36 -15.62 13.43 -4.26
C ALA A 36 -15.17 14.07 -5.58
N ARG A 37 -13.86 14.40 -5.71
CA ARG A 37 -13.30 15.08 -6.88
C ARG A 37 -12.58 14.10 -7.80
N SER A 38 -12.79 14.25 -9.10
CA SER A 38 -12.15 13.40 -10.13
C SER A 38 -10.63 13.48 -10.11
N GLU A 39 -10.07 14.65 -9.83
CA GLU A 39 -8.64 14.87 -9.76
C GLU A 39 -7.99 14.11 -8.59
N ALA A 40 -8.64 14.12 -7.43
CA ALA A 40 -8.17 13.37 -6.26
C ALA A 40 -8.28 11.86 -6.51
N ARG A 41 -9.36 11.41 -7.14
CA ARG A 41 -9.56 10.01 -7.55
C ARG A 41 -8.47 9.54 -8.51
N LEU A 42 -8.18 10.33 -9.55
CA LEU A 42 -7.12 10.02 -10.50
C LEU A 42 -5.74 10.00 -9.83
N ALA A 43 -5.47 10.96 -8.94
CA ALA A 43 -4.22 11.00 -8.19
C ALA A 43 -4.08 9.77 -7.27
N ALA A 44 -5.17 9.31 -6.63
CA ALA A 44 -5.17 8.10 -5.82
C ALA A 44 -4.87 6.84 -6.66
N PHE A 45 -5.45 6.71 -7.85
CA PHE A 45 -5.16 5.59 -8.75
C PHE A 45 -3.72 5.59 -9.22
N ASN A 46 -3.19 6.75 -9.60
CA ASN A 46 -1.79 6.89 -10.00
C ASN A 46 -0.85 6.63 -8.82
N TYR A 47 -1.22 7.01 -7.61
CA TYR A 47 -0.46 6.71 -6.40
C TYR A 47 -0.36 5.19 -6.17
N ILE A 48 -1.46 4.46 -6.29
CA ILE A 48 -1.48 2.99 -6.18
C ILE A 48 -0.61 2.35 -7.28
N GLN A 49 -0.73 2.81 -8.52
CA GLN A 49 0.10 2.31 -9.62
C GLN A 49 1.59 2.53 -9.37
N ALA A 50 1.96 3.72 -8.87
CA ALA A 50 3.35 4.01 -8.50
C ALA A 50 3.85 3.15 -7.33
N LEU A 51 3.01 2.86 -6.35
CA LEU A 51 3.34 1.95 -5.25
C LEU A 51 3.60 0.51 -5.76
N LEU A 52 2.81 0.04 -6.71
CA LEU A 52 2.94 -1.30 -7.31
C LEU A 52 4.05 -1.40 -8.36
N SER A 53 4.59 -0.28 -8.80
CA SER A 53 5.65 -0.27 -9.82
C SER A 53 7.01 -0.70 -9.25
N SER A 54 7.97 -0.93 -10.14
CA SER A 54 9.35 -1.29 -9.82
C SER A 54 10.24 -0.12 -9.36
N VAL A 55 9.67 1.06 -9.10
CA VAL A 55 10.41 2.23 -8.62
C VAL A 55 11.14 1.89 -7.33
N GLU A 56 12.44 2.09 -7.30
CA GLU A 56 13.32 1.71 -6.20
C GLU A 56 13.01 2.49 -4.91
N ARG A 57 12.81 3.80 -5.04
CA ARG A 57 12.46 4.66 -3.90
C ARG A 57 11.03 5.17 -4.04
N LYS A 58 10.15 4.78 -3.14
CA LYS A 58 8.74 5.22 -3.11
C LYS A 58 8.59 6.65 -2.54
N ASN A 59 9.35 7.59 -3.06
CA ASN A 59 9.23 9.02 -2.73
C ASN A 59 8.35 9.76 -3.77
N GLY A 60 7.87 10.95 -3.40
CA GLY A 60 6.93 11.71 -4.21
C GLY A 60 7.45 12.06 -5.61
N TRP A 61 8.76 12.27 -5.80
CA TRP A 61 9.34 12.58 -7.09
C TRP A 61 9.38 11.38 -8.02
N GLN A 62 10.01 10.29 -7.59
CA GLN A 62 10.13 9.08 -8.41
C GLN A 62 8.77 8.44 -8.71
N MET A 63 7.86 8.46 -7.73
CA MET A 63 6.49 8.00 -7.95
C MET A 63 5.74 8.86 -8.96
N ALA A 64 5.93 10.19 -8.94
CA ALA A 64 5.32 11.10 -9.90
C ALA A 64 5.84 10.87 -11.32
N GLU A 65 7.16 10.76 -11.49
CA GLU A 65 7.81 10.45 -12.77
C GLU A 65 7.30 9.12 -13.35
N GLN A 66 7.19 8.09 -12.51
CA GLN A 66 6.71 6.77 -12.92
C GLN A 66 5.30 6.79 -13.53
N VAL A 67 4.43 7.67 -13.04
CA VAL A 67 3.06 7.81 -13.55
C VAL A 67 2.89 8.97 -14.54
N GLY A 68 4.00 9.51 -15.05
CA GLY A 68 4.02 10.54 -16.10
C GLY A 68 3.72 11.96 -15.62
N TYR A 69 3.87 12.24 -14.32
CA TYR A 69 3.77 13.60 -13.81
C TYR A 69 5.13 14.32 -13.87
N SER A 70 5.12 15.59 -14.26
CA SER A 70 6.31 16.44 -14.30
C SER A 70 6.81 16.87 -12.91
N ASN A 71 6.00 16.71 -11.88
CA ASN A 71 6.31 17.08 -10.49
C ASN A 71 5.45 16.31 -9.49
N PRO A 72 5.83 16.24 -8.21
CA PRO A 72 5.14 15.43 -7.20
C PRO A 72 3.88 16.10 -6.62
N TYR A 73 3.55 17.32 -7.00
CA TYR A 73 2.54 18.12 -6.29
C TYR A 73 1.14 17.47 -6.25
N ARG A 74 0.73 16.75 -7.30
CA ARG A 74 -0.55 16.05 -7.33
C ARG A 74 -0.62 14.94 -6.29
N LEU A 75 0.45 14.16 -6.15
CA LEU A 75 0.53 13.09 -5.15
C LEU A 75 0.66 13.65 -3.73
N GLN A 76 1.45 14.71 -3.55
CA GLN A 76 1.58 15.41 -2.27
C GLN A 76 0.25 16.08 -1.85
N HIS A 77 -0.46 16.70 -2.78
CA HIS A 77 -1.77 17.28 -2.52
C HIS A 77 -2.78 16.21 -2.09
N LEU A 78 -2.77 15.04 -2.75
CA LEU A 78 -3.62 13.92 -2.37
C LEU A 78 -3.43 13.53 -0.90
N LEU A 79 -2.19 13.40 -0.46
CA LEU A 79 -1.84 12.94 0.90
C LEU A 79 -2.02 14.01 1.97
N GLY A 80 -1.81 15.28 1.62
CA GLY A 80 -1.73 16.35 2.62
C GLY A 80 -2.91 17.34 2.63
N ARG A 81 -3.66 17.49 1.54
CA ARG A 81 -4.65 18.56 1.41
C ARG A 81 -5.97 18.13 0.76
N ALA A 82 -6.00 17.06 -0.01
CA ALA A 82 -7.21 16.60 -0.65
C ALA A 82 -8.22 16.08 0.38
N GLN A 83 -9.46 16.41 0.19
CA GLN A 83 -10.55 15.90 1.03
C GLN A 83 -11.04 14.57 0.45
N TRP A 84 -10.92 13.52 1.24
CA TRP A 84 -11.42 12.19 0.97
C TRP A 84 -11.66 11.45 2.28
N ASP A 85 -12.53 10.47 2.25
CA ASP A 85 -12.87 9.68 3.45
C ASP A 85 -11.80 8.60 3.69
N ALA A 86 -10.85 8.90 4.57
CA ALA A 86 -9.76 8.00 4.90
C ALA A 86 -10.24 6.72 5.60
N ASP A 87 -11.24 6.85 6.47
CA ASP A 87 -11.78 5.70 7.23
C ASP A 87 -12.53 4.75 6.30
N ALA A 88 -13.31 5.28 5.35
CA ALA A 88 -13.98 4.48 4.34
C ALA A 88 -13.00 3.81 3.38
N VAL A 89 -11.92 4.48 2.98
CA VAL A 89 -10.84 3.87 2.18
C VAL A 89 -10.15 2.76 2.94
N CYS A 90 -9.81 2.97 4.21
CA CYS A 90 -9.23 1.94 5.08
C CYS A 90 -10.18 0.74 5.28
N ALA A 91 -11.48 0.98 5.41
CA ALA A 91 -12.49 -0.07 5.51
C ALA A 91 -12.55 -0.91 4.22
N GLU A 92 -12.55 -0.27 3.06
CA GLU A 92 -12.56 -0.95 1.75
C GLU A 92 -11.29 -1.81 1.55
N ILE A 93 -10.12 -1.28 1.93
CA ILE A 93 -8.85 -2.03 1.87
C ILE A 93 -8.88 -3.25 2.79
N ARG A 94 -9.38 -3.10 4.01
CA ARG A 94 -9.51 -4.23 4.96
C ARG A 94 -10.46 -5.29 4.44
N GLN A 95 -11.60 -4.87 3.90
CA GLN A 95 -12.57 -5.79 3.33
C GLN A 95 -11.97 -6.55 2.14
N TYR A 96 -11.28 -5.85 1.24
CA TYR A 96 -10.58 -6.46 0.12
C TYR A 96 -9.54 -7.50 0.59
N ALA A 97 -8.74 -7.16 1.61
CA ALA A 97 -7.75 -8.08 2.17
C ALA A 97 -8.41 -9.35 2.73
N VAL A 98 -9.49 -9.21 3.50
CA VAL A 98 -10.23 -10.36 4.07
C VAL A 98 -10.86 -11.22 2.98
N GLU A 99 -11.45 -10.62 1.94
CA GLU A 99 -12.07 -11.35 0.83
C GLU A 99 -11.08 -12.20 0.02
N HIS A 100 -9.84 -11.70 -0.16
CA HIS A 100 -8.85 -12.31 -1.06
C HIS A 100 -7.75 -13.11 -0.35
N LEU A 101 -7.54 -12.84 0.94
CA LEU A 101 -6.48 -13.46 1.73
C LEU A 101 -7.00 -14.41 2.82
N ASN A 102 -8.31 -14.64 2.89
CA ASN A 102 -8.93 -15.42 3.95
C ASN A 102 -8.62 -16.93 3.79
N SER A 103 -7.84 -17.46 4.71
CA SER A 103 -7.61 -18.91 4.84
C SER A 103 -7.66 -19.33 6.32
N GLN A 104 -7.94 -20.62 6.58
CA GLN A 104 -7.97 -21.15 7.96
C GLN A 104 -6.61 -21.16 8.66
N LYS A 105 -5.52 -20.87 7.94
CA LYS A 105 -4.15 -20.84 8.46
C LYS A 105 -3.58 -19.42 8.55
N ASP A 106 -4.43 -18.44 8.41
CA ASP A 106 -4.01 -17.04 8.45
C ASP A 106 -3.63 -16.62 9.87
N ILE A 107 -2.63 -15.76 9.97
CA ILE A 107 -2.09 -15.26 11.23
C ILE A 107 -2.29 -13.76 11.29
N LEU A 108 -2.90 -13.30 12.38
CA LEU A 108 -2.95 -11.90 12.75
C LEU A 108 -1.86 -11.66 13.81
N ALA A 109 -0.86 -10.86 13.47
CA ALA A 109 0.20 -10.47 14.38
C ALA A 109 0.02 -9.00 14.77
N ILE A 110 0.14 -8.71 16.06
CA ILE A 110 0.14 -7.35 16.60
C ILE A 110 1.49 -7.14 17.26
N ASP A 111 2.18 -6.07 16.88
CA ASP A 111 3.51 -5.77 17.38
C ASP A 111 3.71 -4.27 17.58
N GLU A 112 4.59 -3.90 18.49
CA GLU A 112 4.99 -2.54 18.76
C GLU A 112 6.32 -2.23 18.08
N THR A 113 6.38 -1.09 17.39
CA THR A 113 7.62 -0.62 16.79
C THR A 113 7.94 0.79 17.28
N GLY A 114 9.13 0.95 17.86
CA GLY A 114 9.63 2.24 18.30
C GLY A 114 10.39 2.97 17.18
N PHE A 115 10.24 4.28 17.16
CA PHE A 115 10.96 5.18 16.26
C PHE A 115 11.68 6.25 17.07
N LEU A 116 13.00 6.23 17.09
CA LEU A 116 13.80 7.27 17.74
C LEU A 116 13.53 8.63 17.12
N LYS A 117 13.36 9.63 17.95
CA LYS A 117 13.10 11.02 17.56
C LYS A 117 14.08 11.97 18.23
N GLN A 118 14.54 12.98 17.48
CA GLN A 118 15.38 14.04 18.04
C GLN A 118 14.56 15.23 18.56
N GLY A 119 13.30 15.38 18.12
CA GLY A 119 12.41 16.47 18.51
C GLY A 119 11.25 16.01 19.38
N GLU A 120 10.54 16.96 19.96
CA GLU A 120 9.42 16.73 20.92
C GLU A 120 8.05 17.07 20.31
N GLN A 121 8.01 17.56 19.07
CA GLN A 121 6.80 18.13 18.46
C GLN A 121 5.92 17.11 17.73
N SER A 122 6.38 15.88 17.52
CA SER A 122 5.56 14.85 16.86
C SER A 122 4.58 14.22 17.84
N VAL A 123 3.40 13.88 17.34
CA VAL A 123 2.36 13.23 18.16
C VAL A 123 2.89 11.93 18.78
N GLY A 124 2.69 11.77 20.12
CA GLY A 124 3.09 10.57 20.84
C GLY A 124 4.60 10.41 21.07
N VAL A 125 5.40 11.44 20.82
CA VAL A 125 6.83 11.47 21.15
C VAL A 125 7.00 11.83 22.62
N GLN A 126 7.72 10.99 23.35
CA GLN A 126 8.11 11.22 24.74
C GLN A 126 9.28 10.32 25.12
N VAL A 127 9.89 10.57 26.28
CA VAL A 127 10.87 9.64 26.85
C VAL A 127 10.13 8.41 27.37
N GLN A 128 10.35 7.29 26.74
CA GLN A 128 9.71 6.02 27.08
C GLN A 128 10.63 4.84 26.78
N TYR A 129 10.28 3.66 27.25
CA TYR A 129 11.07 2.46 27.03
C TYR A 129 11.11 2.10 25.54
N TYR A 130 12.31 1.95 25.00
CA TYR A 130 12.54 1.56 23.62
C TYR A 130 13.11 0.13 23.57
N GLY A 131 12.29 -0.82 23.17
CA GLY A 131 12.59 -2.26 23.25
C GLY A 131 13.85 -2.69 22.49
N THR A 132 14.22 -1.99 21.42
CA THR A 132 15.41 -2.33 20.62
C THR A 132 16.72 -2.03 21.35
N THR A 133 16.79 -0.94 22.12
CA THR A 133 17.99 -0.57 22.89
C THR A 133 17.92 -1.04 24.35
N GLY A 134 16.75 -1.36 24.84
CA GLY A 134 16.53 -1.75 26.24
C GLY A 134 16.61 -0.57 27.24
N HIS A 135 16.54 0.66 26.76
CA HIS A 135 16.68 1.89 27.56
C HIS A 135 15.50 2.84 27.38
N LEU A 136 15.44 3.87 28.23
CA LEU A 136 14.53 4.99 28.06
C LEU A 136 15.11 5.93 26.99
N GLU A 137 14.36 6.11 25.92
CA GLU A 137 14.75 6.94 24.78
C GLU A 137 13.64 7.91 24.41
N ASN A 138 13.98 9.04 23.82
CA ASN A 138 13.01 9.93 23.21
C ASN A 138 12.52 9.29 21.91
N CYS A 139 11.36 8.66 21.95
CA CYS A 139 10.84 7.89 20.84
C CYS A 139 9.30 8.00 20.70
N GLN A 140 8.84 7.61 19.55
CA GLN A 140 7.43 7.41 19.25
C GLN A 140 7.20 5.92 19.08
N VAL A 141 6.22 5.36 19.79
CA VAL A 141 5.84 3.95 19.64
C VAL A 141 4.59 3.86 18.79
N GLY A 142 4.66 3.05 17.76
CA GLY A 142 3.51 2.70 16.92
C GLY A 142 3.13 1.24 17.16
N VAL A 143 1.83 0.98 17.33
CA VAL A 143 1.30 -0.39 17.35
C VAL A 143 0.83 -0.73 15.94
N PHE A 144 1.36 -1.82 15.40
CA PHE A 144 1.06 -2.29 14.06
C PHE A 144 0.35 -3.64 14.11
N MET A 145 -0.63 -3.77 13.25
CA MET A 145 -1.31 -5.03 13.03
C MET A 145 -0.97 -5.52 11.62
N SER A 146 -0.37 -6.69 11.52
CA SER A 146 -0.07 -7.34 10.25
C SER A 146 -0.91 -8.60 10.08
N TYR A 147 -1.43 -8.78 8.88
CA TYR A 147 -2.19 -9.95 8.49
C TYR A 147 -1.36 -10.76 7.48
N ARG A 148 -1.04 -11.99 7.83
CA ARG A 148 -0.29 -12.92 6.99
C ARG A 148 -1.22 -14.00 6.48
N ALA A 149 -1.50 -13.99 5.19
CA ALA A 149 -2.18 -15.08 4.51
C ALA A 149 -1.21 -16.26 4.28
N HIS A 150 -1.70 -17.46 4.46
CA HIS A 150 -1.00 -18.67 4.03
C HIS A 150 -1.23 -18.86 2.53
N LEU A 151 -0.30 -18.38 1.71
CA LEU A 151 -0.31 -18.69 0.29
C LEU A 151 -0.07 -20.20 0.13
N ILE A 152 -1.07 -20.92 -0.34
CA ILE A 152 -0.87 -22.29 -0.81
C ILE A 152 -0.03 -22.15 -2.09
N SER A 153 1.25 -22.57 -2.01
CA SER A 153 2.05 -22.74 -3.21
C SER A 153 1.42 -23.85 -4.04
N CYS A 154 0.84 -23.47 -5.18
CA CYS A 154 0.45 -24.41 -6.23
C CYS A 154 1.69 -24.94 -6.94
#